data_29908d36da3f03f2783a5d3bcebf00e4
#
_entry.id   29908d36da3f03f2783a5d3bcebf00e4
#
_cell.length_a   1.000
_cell.length_b   1.000
_cell.length_c   1.000
_cell.angle_alpha   90.00
_cell.angle_beta   90.00
_cell.angle_gamma   90.00
#
_symmetry.space_group_name_H-M   'P 1'
#
loop_
_entity.id
_entity.type
_entity.pdbx_description
1 polymer ?
#
loop_
_entity_poly.entity_id
_entity_poly.type
_entity_poly.pdbx_seq_one_letter_code
_entity_poly.pdbx_strand_id
1 'polypeptide(L)'
;MTKTFKYARHVLAIAGAMAIFQPALAQDAGRGKAVFEQCAACHSFEPGRSELGPHLKGIIGRKTASVEDFIYSPAMRRANVSWTPEQLDGFLKDPQAPPFRGNRMPFAGIPDTQARADLIAYLREVSR
;
A
#
# COMPACT_ATOMS: atom_id res chain seq x y z
N MET A 1 -35.60 -19.63 -68.12
CA MET A 1 -35.33 -20.14 -66.72
C MET A 1 -34.08 -19.46 -66.22
N THR A 2 -34.22 -18.39 -65.50
CA THR A 2 -33.11 -17.58 -64.94
C THR A 2 -33.13 -17.74 -63.45
N LYS A 3 -32.13 -18.45 -62.90
CA LYS A 3 -31.94 -18.61 -61.46
C LYS A 3 -31.10 -17.45 -60.95
N THR A 4 -31.72 -16.55 -60.20
CA THR A 4 -31.08 -15.46 -59.47
C THR A 4 -30.45 -15.97 -58.18
N PHE A 5 -29.11 -15.96 -58.12
CA PHE A 5 -28.35 -16.26 -56.89
C PHE A 5 -28.31 -14.98 -56.02
N LYS A 6 -28.94 -15.04 -54.85
CA LYS A 6 -28.85 -14.00 -53.82
C LYS A 6 -27.64 -14.26 -52.93
N TYR A 7 -26.57 -13.48 -53.09
CA TYR A 7 -25.44 -13.47 -52.15
C TYR A 7 -25.82 -12.65 -50.91
N ALA A 8 -26.06 -13.33 -49.82
CA ALA A 8 -26.20 -12.69 -48.50
C ALA A 8 -24.79 -12.29 -48.00
N ARG A 9 -24.50 -10.98 -47.97
CA ARG A 9 -23.24 -10.46 -47.40
C ARG A 9 -23.40 -10.40 -45.88
N HIS A 10 -22.78 -11.33 -45.17
CA HIS A 10 -22.64 -11.24 -43.70
C HIS A 10 -21.52 -10.25 -43.39
N VAL A 11 -21.90 -9.09 -42.92
CA VAL A 11 -20.97 -8.10 -42.35
C VAL A 11 -20.67 -8.52 -40.91
N LEU A 12 -19.49 -9.10 -40.70
CA LEU A 12 -19.00 -9.45 -39.38
C LEU A 12 -18.52 -8.14 -38.72
N ALA A 13 -19.30 -7.60 -37.80
CA ALA A 13 -18.89 -6.47 -36.98
C ALA A 13 -17.90 -6.96 -35.91
N ILE A 14 -16.62 -6.69 -36.11
CA ILE A 14 -15.58 -6.94 -35.10
C ILE A 14 -15.66 -5.76 -34.11
N ALA A 15 -16.31 -5.98 -32.97
CA ALA A 15 -16.27 -5.07 -31.84
C ALA A 15 -14.89 -5.20 -31.18
N GLY A 16 -13.97 -4.30 -31.54
CA GLY A 16 -12.67 -4.19 -30.87
C GLY A 16 -12.86 -3.70 -29.44
N ALA A 17 -12.63 -4.56 -28.45
CA ALA A 17 -12.53 -4.16 -27.07
C ALA A 17 -11.25 -3.31 -26.90
N MET A 18 -11.37 -2.00 -26.81
CA MET A 18 -10.27 -1.13 -26.36
C MET A 18 -10.01 -1.41 -24.89
N ALA A 19 -8.94 -2.16 -24.60
CA ALA A 19 -8.41 -2.28 -23.26
C ALA A 19 -7.88 -0.90 -22.84
N ILE A 20 -8.57 -0.26 -21.90
CA ILE A 20 -8.11 0.98 -21.27
C ILE A 20 -6.91 0.62 -20.42
N PHE A 21 -5.72 0.86 -20.93
CA PHE A 21 -4.46 0.72 -20.18
C PHE A 21 -4.40 1.90 -19.19
N GLN A 22 -4.81 1.67 -17.94
CA GLN A 22 -4.58 2.62 -16.88
C GLN A 22 -3.10 2.56 -16.51
N PRO A 23 -2.32 3.65 -16.65
CA PRO A 23 -0.95 3.65 -16.18
C PRO A 23 -0.96 3.42 -14.66
N ALA A 24 -0.34 2.33 -14.21
CA ALA A 24 -0.05 2.15 -12.80
C ALA A 24 0.80 3.34 -12.36
N LEU A 25 0.40 4.00 -11.26
CA LEU A 25 1.15 5.10 -10.68
C LEU A 25 2.60 4.62 -10.42
N ALA A 26 3.56 5.23 -11.12
CA ALA A 26 4.96 4.90 -10.93
C ALA A 26 5.36 5.25 -9.49
N GLN A 27 5.77 4.24 -8.72
CA GLN A 27 6.26 4.40 -7.36
C GLN A 27 7.70 4.94 -7.39
N ASP A 28 8.01 5.90 -6.52
CA ASP A 28 9.31 6.54 -6.46
C ASP A 28 9.81 6.59 -5.00
N ALA A 29 10.84 5.80 -4.70
CA ALA A 29 11.42 5.73 -3.37
C ALA A 29 12.12 7.03 -2.97
N GLY A 30 12.63 7.83 -3.92
CA GLY A 30 13.22 9.13 -3.64
C GLY A 30 12.16 10.12 -3.10
N ARG A 31 10.98 10.18 -3.72
CA ARG A 31 9.85 10.94 -3.19
C ARG A 31 9.36 10.33 -1.87
N GLY A 32 9.33 9.01 -1.77
CA GLY A 32 8.97 8.28 -0.55
C GLY A 32 9.85 8.63 0.64
N LYS A 33 11.14 8.87 0.44
CA LYS A 33 12.07 9.37 1.46
C LYS A 33 11.60 10.71 2.03
N ALA A 34 11.19 11.65 1.18
CA ALA A 34 10.66 12.94 1.64
C ALA A 34 9.36 12.78 2.44
N VAL A 35 8.49 11.85 2.03
CA VAL A 35 7.28 11.52 2.81
C VAL A 35 7.63 10.92 4.16
N PHE A 36 8.70 10.10 4.24
CA PHE A 36 9.14 9.45 5.48
C PHE A 36 9.66 10.43 6.54
N GLU A 37 10.07 11.64 6.19
CA GLU A 37 10.56 12.66 7.15
C GLU A 37 9.59 12.87 8.32
N GLN A 38 8.28 12.84 8.09
CA GLN A 38 7.28 12.94 9.14
C GLN A 38 7.23 11.73 10.08
N CYS A 39 7.77 10.60 9.67
CA CYS A 39 7.79 9.33 10.41
C CYS A 39 9.08 9.20 11.25
N ALA A 40 10.17 9.82 10.77
CA ALA A 40 11.50 9.70 11.34
C ALA A 40 11.63 10.24 12.77
N ALA A 41 10.71 11.14 13.19
CA ALA A 41 10.66 11.64 14.57
C ALA A 41 10.34 10.55 15.60
N CYS A 42 9.66 9.46 15.18
CA CYS A 42 9.22 8.39 16.08
C CYS A 42 9.75 7.01 15.68
N HIS A 43 10.17 6.82 14.45
CA HIS A 43 10.60 5.51 13.90
C HIS A 43 12.03 5.54 13.38
N SER A 44 12.75 4.46 13.64
CA SER A 44 14.08 4.18 13.06
C SER A 44 14.05 2.88 12.25
N PHE A 45 15.15 2.58 11.54
CA PHE A 45 15.36 1.27 10.90
C PHE A 45 16.35 0.38 11.68
N GLU A 46 16.75 0.80 12.87
CA GLU A 46 17.72 0.09 13.70
C GLU A 46 16.99 -0.78 14.74
N PRO A 47 17.19 -2.12 14.73
CA PRO A 47 16.70 -3.00 15.80
C PRO A 47 17.25 -2.58 17.16
N GLY A 48 16.44 -2.72 18.22
CA GLY A 48 16.81 -2.27 19.57
C GLY A 48 16.73 -0.77 19.78
N ARG A 49 16.21 -0.03 18.78
CA ARG A 49 16.05 1.41 18.84
C ARG A 49 14.58 1.80 18.62
N SER A 50 13.73 1.33 19.54
CA SER A 50 12.31 1.65 19.59
C SER A 50 12.06 2.65 20.72
N GLU A 51 11.84 3.92 20.36
CA GLU A 51 11.63 5.01 21.32
C GLU A 51 10.13 5.38 21.39
N LEU A 52 9.71 6.36 20.61
CA LEU A 52 8.30 6.77 20.54
C LEU A 52 7.46 5.82 19.67
N GLY A 53 8.09 5.17 18.68
CA GLY A 53 7.49 4.14 17.82
C GLY A 53 8.41 2.94 17.69
N PRO A 54 7.89 1.78 17.24
CA PRO A 54 8.72 0.61 16.99
C PRO A 54 9.66 0.86 15.80
N HIS A 55 10.84 0.20 15.80
CA HIS A 55 11.70 0.23 14.63
C HIS A 55 10.99 -0.40 13.42
N LEU A 56 11.33 0.09 12.21
CA LEU A 56 10.70 -0.36 10.98
C LEU A 56 11.58 -1.35 10.17
N LYS A 57 12.68 -1.85 10.74
CA LYS A 57 13.49 -2.89 10.10
C LYS A 57 12.62 -4.10 9.79
N GLY A 58 12.64 -4.55 8.52
CA GLY A 58 11.85 -5.68 8.05
C GLY A 58 10.33 -5.47 8.10
N ILE A 59 9.86 -4.22 8.04
CA ILE A 59 8.41 -3.93 8.16
C ILE A 59 7.57 -4.63 7.09
N ILE A 60 8.07 -4.74 5.86
CA ILE A 60 7.34 -5.39 4.77
C ILE A 60 7.18 -6.89 5.07
N GLY A 61 5.95 -7.33 5.20
CA GLY A 61 5.59 -8.71 5.52
C GLY A 61 5.65 -9.07 7.02
N ARG A 62 6.18 -8.17 7.87
CA ARG A 62 6.27 -8.39 9.30
C ARG A 62 4.88 -8.39 9.96
N LYS A 63 4.69 -9.21 10.97
CA LYS A 63 3.46 -9.22 11.77
C LYS A 63 3.29 -7.94 12.58
N THR A 64 2.04 -7.51 12.75
CA THR A 64 1.70 -6.44 13.71
C THR A 64 2.15 -6.83 15.12
N ALA A 65 2.59 -5.84 15.88
CA ALA A 65 2.98 -5.97 17.29
C ALA A 65 4.06 -7.02 17.55
N SER A 66 5.00 -7.25 16.63
CA SER A 66 6.02 -8.28 16.71
C SER A 66 7.42 -7.78 17.14
N VAL A 67 7.61 -6.48 17.33
CA VAL A 67 8.88 -5.94 17.84
C VAL A 67 8.90 -6.09 19.37
N GLU A 68 9.90 -6.81 19.88
CA GLU A 68 9.95 -7.22 21.31
C GLU A 68 10.26 -6.05 22.25
N ASP A 69 11.06 -5.08 21.81
CA ASP A 69 11.49 -3.92 22.59
C ASP A 69 10.50 -2.75 22.55
N PHE A 70 9.26 -2.98 22.06
CA PHE A 70 8.23 -1.94 21.99
C PHE A 70 6.90 -2.36 22.62
N ILE A 71 6.30 -1.48 23.41
CA ILE A 71 5.01 -1.73 24.09
C ILE A 71 3.86 -1.24 23.21
N TYR A 72 3.26 -2.17 22.48
CA TYR A 72 2.13 -1.88 21.60
C TYR A 72 0.80 -1.66 22.33
N SER A 73 -0.09 -0.90 21.71
CA SER A 73 -1.48 -0.79 22.16
C SER A 73 -2.21 -2.14 22.07
N PRO A 74 -3.26 -2.36 22.87
CA PRO A 74 -4.11 -3.54 22.72
C PRO A 74 -4.70 -3.70 21.31
N ALA A 75 -5.03 -2.60 20.64
CA ALA A 75 -5.55 -2.62 19.28
C ALA A 75 -4.52 -3.22 18.30
N MET A 76 -3.26 -2.79 18.35
CA MET A 76 -2.20 -3.32 17.50
C MET A 76 -1.91 -4.80 17.77
N ARG A 77 -1.98 -5.25 19.03
CA ARG A 77 -1.81 -6.67 19.38
C ARG A 77 -2.96 -7.52 18.87
N ARG A 78 -4.19 -7.02 18.89
CA ARG A 78 -5.37 -7.76 18.40
C ARG A 78 -5.49 -7.76 16.88
N ALA A 79 -4.92 -6.81 16.17
CA ALA A 79 -5.02 -6.68 14.72
C ALA A 79 -4.57 -7.94 14.00
N ASN A 80 -3.47 -8.56 14.43
CA ASN A 80 -2.95 -9.85 13.95
C ASN A 80 -2.88 -9.96 12.41
N VAL A 81 -2.42 -8.91 11.75
CA VAL A 81 -2.20 -8.88 10.31
C VAL A 81 -0.71 -8.84 9.99
N SER A 82 -0.34 -9.14 8.74
CA SER A 82 1.01 -8.90 8.23
C SER A 82 1.05 -7.59 7.46
N TRP A 83 2.11 -6.82 7.61
CA TRP A 83 2.31 -5.55 6.91
C TRP A 83 2.65 -5.76 5.44
N THR A 84 1.70 -6.31 4.66
CA THR A 84 1.82 -6.29 3.21
C THR A 84 1.73 -4.85 2.69
N PRO A 85 2.16 -4.57 1.46
CA PRO A 85 2.00 -3.24 0.87
C PRO A 85 0.56 -2.74 0.92
N GLU A 86 -0.42 -3.62 0.70
CA GLU A 86 -1.85 -3.30 0.71
C GLU A 86 -2.33 -2.96 2.14
N GLN A 87 -1.87 -3.72 3.15
CA GLN A 87 -2.19 -3.43 4.56
C GLN A 87 -1.54 -2.13 5.01
N LEU A 88 -0.31 -1.86 4.57
CA LEU A 88 0.36 -0.58 4.82
C LEU A 88 -0.37 0.58 4.16
N ASP A 89 -0.80 0.45 2.90
CA ASP A 89 -1.57 1.50 2.22
C ASP A 89 -2.85 1.83 2.99
N GLY A 90 -3.62 0.82 3.38
CA GLY A 90 -4.84 1.01 4.16
C GLY A 90 -4.59 1.68 5.51
N PHE A 91 -3.58 1.22 6.24
CA PHE A 91 -3.18 1.82 7.53
C PHE A 91 -2.67 3.24 7.39
N LEU A 92 -1.83 3.51 6.40
CA LEU A 92 -1.31 4.85 6.13
C LEU A 92 -2.38 5.83 5.66
N LYS A 93 -3.44 5.34 5.03
CA LYS A 93 -4.59 6.15 4.63
C LYS A 93 -5.45 6.55 5.83
N ASP A 94 -5.76 5.58 6.69
CA ASP A 94 -6.56 5.79 7.90
C ASP A 94 -6.06 4.87 9.03
N PRO A 95 -5.16 5.37 9.90
CA PRO A 95 -4.60 4.57 10.99
C PRO A 95 -5.63 4.15 12.05
N GLN A 96 -6.82 4.76 12.05
CA GLN A 96 -7.89 4.42 12.98
C GLN A 96 -8.98 3.53 12.34
N ALA A 97 -8.84 3.15 11.07
CA ALA A 97 -9.72 2.16 10.47
C ALA A 97 -9.57 0.79 11.13
N PRO A 98 -10.64 -0.04 11.17
CA PRO A 98 -10.51 -1.43 11.61
C PRO A 98 -9.46 -2.18 10.77
N PRO A 99 -8.65 -3.07 11.38
CA PRO A 99 -8.69 -3.53 12.78
C PRO A 99 -7.87 -2.67 13.77
N PHE A 100 -7.34 -1.52 13.37
CA PHE A 100 -6.36 -0.73 14.11
C PHE A 100 -6.97 0.33 15.04
N ARG A 101 -8.29 0.46 15.07
CA ARG A 101 -8.98 1.46 15.89
C ARG A 101 -8.58 1.39 17.36
N GLY A 102 -8.13 2.51 17.89
CA GLY A 102 -7.62 2.62 19.25
C GLY A 102 -6.12 2.34 19.37
N ASN A 103 -5.39 2.30 18.25
CA ASN A 103 -3.93 2.36 18.32
C ASN A 103 -3.49 3.74 18.84
N ARG A 104 -2.27 3.79 19.40
CA ARG A 104 -1.73 5.00 20.05
C ARG A 104 -0.77 5.80 19.18
N MET A 105 -0.61 5.45 17.91
CA MET A 105 0.21 6.22 16.98
C MET A 105 -0.47 7.56 16.69
N PRO A 106 0.15 8.71 17.05
CA PRO A 106 -0.45 10.04 16.87
C PRO A 106 -0.27 10.51 15.43
N PHE A 107 -0.97 9.85 14.49
CA PHE A 107 -0.83 10.06 13.05
C PHE A 107 -2.21 10.13 12.40
N ALA A 108 -2.45 11.20 11.62
CA ALA A 108 -3.75 11.44 10.99
C ALA A 108 -3.96 10.69 9.67
N GLY A 109 -2.92 10.11 9.13
CA GLY A 109 -2.94 9.44 7.82
C GLY A 109 -2.44 10.33 6.67
N ILE A 110 -2.25 9.69 5.52
CA ILE A 110 -1.82 10.34 4.26
C ILE A 110 -2.95 10.14 3.25
N PRO A 111 -3.74 11.16 2.93
CA PRO A 111 -4.85 11.03 1.97
C PRO A 111 -4.38 10.82 0.53
N ASP A 112 -3.22 11.37 0.16
CA ASP A 112 -2.66 11.28 -1.18
C ASP A 112 -2.17 9.87 -1.51
N THR A 113 -2.76 9.26 -2.53
CA THR A 113 -2.46 7.87 -2.93
C THR A 113 -1.04 7.73 -3.48
N GLN A 114 -0.54 8.73 -4.23
CA GLN A 114 0.80 8.70 -4.77
C GLN A 114 1.85 8.78 -3.65
N ALA A 115 1.65 9.66 -2.68
CA ALA A 115 2.55 9.78 -1.54
C ALA A 115 2.63 8.48 -0.73
N ARG A 116 1.51 7.77 -0.53
CA ARG A 116 1.51 6.46 0.13
C ARG A 116 2.27 5.40 -0.67
N ALA A 117 2.04 5.36 -1.98
CA ALA A 117 2.73 4.43 -2.87
C ALA A 117 4.25 4.66 -2.87
N ASP A 118 4.68 5.92 -2.92
CA ASP A 118 6.09 6.31 -2.88
C ASP A 118 6.73 5.97 -1.52
N LEU A 119 6.02 6.22 -0.41
CA LEU A 119 6.47 5.84 0.93
C LEU A 119 6.66 4.32 1.05
N ILE A 120 5.72 3.53 0.56
CA ILE A 120 5.82 2.06 0.58
C ILE A 120 7.01 1.58 -0.25
N ALA A 121 7.27 2.20 -1.41
CA ALA A 121 8.45 1.90 -2.22
C ALA A 121 9.74 2.19 -1.44
N TYR A 122 9.83 3.33 -0.77
CA TYR A 122 10.96 3.67 0.08
C TYR A 122 11.15 2.65 1.22
N LEU A 123 10.09 2.32 1.94
CA LEU A 123 10.13 1.33 3.02
C LEU A 123 10.63 -0.04 2.54
N ARG A 124 10.28 -0.47 1.33
CA ARG A 124 10.78 -1.72 0.72
C ARG A 124 12.29 -1.71 0.51
N GLU A 125 12.86 -0.56 0.19
CA GLU A 125 14.31 -0.43 -0.06
C GLU A 125 15.10 -0.39 1.23
N VAL A 126 14.68 0.44 2.19
CA VAL A 126 15.50 0.78 3.37
C VAL A 126 15.26 -0.12 4.58
N SER A 127 14.14 -0.85 4.62
CA SER A 127 13.80 -1.70 5.78
C SER A 127 14.33 -3.14 5.69
N ARG A 128 15.06 -3.47 4.63
CA ARG A 128 15.62 -4.82 4.40
C ARG A 128 16.66 -5.21 5.44
#